data_dce72f001721ac8277f4aba35b2b0c31
#
_entry.id   dce72f001721ac8277f4aba35b2b0c31
#
_cell.length_a   1.000
_cell.length_b   1.000
_cell.length_c   1.000
_cell.angle_alpha   90.00
_cell.angle_beta   90.00
_cell.angle_gamma   90.00
#
_symmetry.space_group_name_H-M   'P 1'
#
loop_
_entity.id
_entity.type
_entity.pdbx_description
1 polymer ?
#
loop_
_entity_poly.entity_id
_entity_poly.type
_entity_poly.pdbx_seq_one_letter_code
_entity_poly.pdbx_strand_id
1 'polypeptide(L)'
;MNLRRGLLAAFAAFALGACAAPGAPPPDTGPVRITLERGVCFGFCPDYTVSISGDGQVTYEGRRFVNVAGRQTATIPAADVQRLLARFDAVGFNNLRDEYRAQVTDLPTYIVTLERNGRTKRVLDYGGTGAGMPEAVRALQGEINRTANTARWVLRDGQPVQTAEPGH
;
A
#
# COMPACT_ATOMS: atom_id res chain seq x y z
N MET A 1 -17.00 39.22 -74.91
CA MET A 1 -17.96 38.38 -74.21
C MET A 1 -17.14 37.30 -73.50
N ASN A 2 -16.73 37.56 -72.26
CA ASN A 2 -15.81 36.63 -71.47
C ASN A 2 -16.51 36.18 -70.21
N LEU A 3 -16.93 34.93 -70.21
CA LEU A 3 -17.59 34.26 -69.12
C LEU A 3 -16.52 33.72 -68.15
N ARG A 4 -16.33 34.35 -66.97
CA ARG A 4 -15.47 33.82 -65.92
C ARG A 4 -16.28 32.91 -65.03
N ARG A 5 -15.95 31.61 -65.07
CA ARG A 5 -16.44 30.59 -64.16
C ARG A 5 -15.63 30.66 -62.85
N GLY A 6 -16.31 31.04 -61.74
CA GLY A 6 -15.75 30.98 -60.39
C GLY A 6 -15.86 29.58 -59.83
N LEU A 7 -14.75 29.04 -59.38
CA LEU A 7 -14.67 27.77 -58.65
C LEU A 7 -14.82 28.06 -57.15
N LEU A 8 -15.89 27.65 -56.53
CA LEU A 8 -16.06 27.64 -55.07
C LEU A 8 -15.40 26.39 -54.48
N ALA A 9 -14.27 26.57 -53.79
CA ALA A 9 -13.64 25.51 -53.00
C ALA A 9 -14.30 25.48 -51.61
N ALA A 10 -15.01 24.43 -51.32
CA ALA A 10 -15.55 24.16 -49.99
C ALA A 10 -14.45 23.51 -49.09
N PHE A 11 -13.99 24.28 -48.09
CA PHE A 11 -13.13 23.77 -47.04
C PHE A 11 -13.97 23.02 -46.01
N ALA A 12 -13.87 21.69 -45.98
CA ALA A 12 -14.42 20.87 -44.91
C ALA A 12 -13.46 20.91 -43.70
N ALA A 13 -13.83 21.61 -42.63
CA ALA A 13 -13.09 21.59 -41.36
C ALA A 13 -13.37 20.29 -40.61
N PHE A 14 -12.40 19.41 -40.56
CA PHE A 14 -12.41 18.20 -39.70
C PHE A 14 -12.12 18.65 -38.28
N ALA A 15 -13.14 18.69 -37.40
CA ALA A 15 -12.94 18.85 -35.95
C ALA A 15 -12.43 17.53 -35.36
N LEU A 16 -11.12 17.46 -35.03
CA LEU A 16 -10.56 16.38 -34.21
C LEU A 16 -11.06 16.59 -32.78
N GLY A 17 -12.04 15.78 -32.39
CA GLY A 17 -12.46 15.66 -31.00
C GLY A 17 -11.33 15.04 -30.16
N ALA A 18 -10.62 15.84 -29.37
CA ALA A 18 -9.69 15.35 -28.37
C ALA A 18 -10.49 14.66 -27.26
N CYS A 19 -10.45 13.32 -27.23
CA CYS A 19 -10.88 12.57 -26.06
C CYS A 19 -9.91 12.87 -24.92
N ALA A 20 -10.28 13.76 -24.01
CA ALA A 20 -9.58 13.96 -22.76
C ALA A 20 -9.70 12.67 -21.94
N ALA A 21 -8.57 11.99 -21.70
CA ALA A 21 -8.51 10.91 -20.73
C ALA A 21 -8.95 11.46 -19.35
N PRO A 22 -9.73 10.70 -18.56
CA PRO A 22 -10.03 11.11 -17.20
C PRO A 22 -8.72 11.37 -16.46
N GLY A 23 -8.53 12.62 -16.01
CA GLY A 23 -7.34 13.04 -15.30
C GLY A 23 -7.12 12.17 -14.07
N ALA A 24 -5.88 11.77 -13.81
CA ALA A 24 -5.53 11.13 -12.56
C ALA A 24 -6.02 11.99 -11.38
N PRO A 25 -6.55 11.36 -10.31
CA PRO A 25 -6.97 12.13 -9.14
C PRO A 25 -5.79 12.97 -8.63
N PRO A 26 -6.05 14.18 -8.13
CA PRO A 26 -5.00 15.05 -7.61
C PRO A 26 -4.23 14.31 -6.49
N PRO A 27 -2.91 14.51 -6.39
CA PRO A 27 -2.11 13.89 -5.33
C PRO A 27 -2.64 14.34 -3.97
N ASP A 28 -2.66 13.40 -3.00
CA ASP A 28 -3.00 13.72 -1.62
C ASP A 28 -2.01 14.74 -1.06
N THR A 29 -2.48 15.92 -0.75
CA THR A 29 -1.67 17.01 -0.17
C THR A 29 -1.71 17.05 1.35
N GLY A 30 -2.56 16.23 1.98
CA GLY A 30 -2.67 16.08 3.43
C GLY A 30 -1.62 15.13 4.02
N PRO A 31 -1.45 15.16 5.35
CA PRO A 31 -0.57 14.21 6.01
C PRO A 31 -1.08 12.78 5.80
N VAL A 32 -0.19 11.92 5.31
CA VAL A 32 -0.45 10.51 5.06
C VAL A 32 0.49 9.68 5.92
N ARG A 33 -0.06 8.63 6.55
CA ARG A 33 0.72 7.57 7.19
C ARG A 33 0.06 6.23 6.94
N ILE A 34 0.86 5.28 6.49
CA ILE A 34 0.48 3.88 6.34
C ILE A 34 1.27 3.09 7.36
N THR A 35 0.62 2.32 8.22
CA THR A 35 1.28 1.48 9.23
C THR A 35 0.84 0.03 9.07
N LEU A 36 1.79 -0.88 9.09
CA LEU A 36 1.57 -2.32 9.21
C LEU A 36 2.25 -2.80 10.49
N GLU A 37 1.45 -3.37 11.38
CA GLU A 37 1.93 -4.11 12.54
C GLU A 37 1.75 -5.61 12.29
N ARG A 38 2.77 -6.37 12.58
CA ARG A 38 2.71 -7.83 12.61
C ARG A 38 3.10 -8.31 13.99
N GLY A 39 2.20 -9.04 14.64
CA GLY A 39 2.41 -9.61 15.97
C GLY A 39 2.92 -11.03 15.92
N VAL A 40 3.23 -11.56 17.10
CA VAL A 40 3.68 -12.94 17.30
C VAL A 40 2.60 -13.97 16.94
N CYS A 41 3.04 -15.22 16.78
CA CYS A 41 2.21 -16.40 16.71
C CYS A 41 2.78 -17.48 17.67
N PHE A 42 2.17 -18.65 17.70
CA PHE A 42 2.80 -19.81 18.30
C PHE A 42 3.84 -20.38 17.31
N GLY A 43 5.09 -19.88 17.43
CA GLY A 43 6.22 -20.23 16.54
C GLY A 43 7.14 -19.06 16.28
N PHE A 44 7.80 -19.06 15.12
CA PHE A 44 8.82 -18.09 14.72
C PHE A 44 8.27 -16.97 13.83
N CYS A 45 7.11 -16.42 14.15
CA CYS A 45 6.55 -15.33 13.39
C CYS A 45 7.27 -14.02 13.69
N PRO A 46 7.79 -13.32 12.67
CA PRO A 46 8.36 -11.98 12.83
C PRO A 46 7.38 -11.02 13.49
N ASP A 47 7.83 -10.37 14.55
CA ASP A 47 7.10 -9.35 15.29
C ASP A 47 7.74 -7.98 15.03
N TYR A 48 7.05 -7.09 14.33
CA TYR A 48 7.54 -5.78 13.95
C TYR A 48 6.41 -4.83 13.59
N THR A 49 6.76 -3.56 13.54
CA THR A 49 5.94 -2.49 12.95
C THR A 49 6.71 -1.79 11.83
N VAL A 50 6.06 -1.46 10.76
CA VAL A 50 6.59 -0.58 9.72
C VAL A 50 5.59 0.54 9.43
N SER A 51 6.07 1.77 9.33
CA SER A 51 5.28 2.95 8.95
C SER A 51 5.91 3.64 7.76
N ILE A 52 5.08 4.11 6.83
CA ILE A 52 5.46 4.87 5.64
C ILE A 52 4.69 6.18 5.68
N SER A 53 5.39 7.32 5.64
CA SER A 53 4.76 8.64 5.52
C SER A 53 4.57 9.05 4.06
N GLY A 54 3.72 10.05 3.81
CA GLY A 54 3.38 10.50 2.46
C GLY A 54 4.57 11.01 1.64
N ASP A 55 5.61 11.52 2.31
CA ASP A 55 6.87 11.97 1.71
C ASP A 55 7.88 10.84 1.47
N GLY A 56 7.54 9.59 1.81
CA GLY A 56 8.35 8.41 1.59
C GLY A 56 9.31 8.06 2.73
N GLN A 57 9.22 8.70 3.91
CA GLN A 57 9.98 8.26 5.07
C GLN A 57 9.44 6.93 5.57
N VAL A 58 10.31 5.95 5.75
CA VAL A 58 10.00 4.64 6.31
C VAL A 58 10.62 4.54 7.70
N THR A 59 9.80 4.16 8.67
CA THR A 59 10.25 3.79 10.02
C THR A 59 9.88 2.33 10.28
N TYR A 60 10.84 1.54 10.69
CA TYR A 60 10.69 0.15 11.08
C TYR A 60 11.05 -0.01 12.55
N GLU A 61 10.34 -0.88 13.26
CA GLU A 61 10.62 -1.27 14.63
C GLU A 61 10.52 -2.79 14.75
N GLY A 62 11.66 -3.45 14.82
CA GLY A 62 11.76 -4.91 14.98
C GLY A 62 11.77 -5.31 16.44
N ARG A 63 11.01 -6.35 16.80
CA ARG A 63 10.93 -6.86 18.18
C ARG A 63 11.45 -8.27 18.33
N ARG A 64 10.86 -9.26 17.68
CA ARG A 64 11.21 -10.68 17.85
C ARG A 64 11.18 -11.42 16.51
N PHE A 65 12.00 -12.43 16.36
CA PHE A 65 12.11 -13.27 15.16
C PHE A 65 12.38 -12.46 13.89
N VAL A 66 13.19 -11.42 14.01
CA VAL A 66 13.63 -10.53 12.95
C VAL A 66 15.15 -10.51 12.88
N ASN A 67 15.70 -10.24 11.70
CA ASN A 67 17.16 -10.14 11.55
C ASN A 67 17.72 -8.89 12.23
N VAL A 68 16.97 -7.77 12.20
CA VAL A 68 17.37 -6.51 12.83
C VAL A 68 16.29 -6.11 13.82
N ALA A 69 16.64 -6.09 15.11
CA ALA A 69 15.76 -5.53 16.14
C ALA A 69 15.97 -4.03 16.33
N GLY A 70 14.99 -3.43 17.01
CA GLY A 70 14.97 -2.01 17.27
C GLY A 70 14.62 -1.20 16.02
N ARG A 71 14.87 0.12 16.13
CA ARG A 71 14.43 1.11 15.16
C ARG A 71 15.38 1.23 13.98
N GLN A 72 14.82 1.18 12.77
CA GLN A 72 15.50 1.47 11.53
C GLN A 72 14.71 2.50 10.73
N THR A 73 15.41 3.24 9.88
CA THR A 73 14.79 4.20 8.96
C THR A 73 15.29 4.03 7.55
N ALA A 74 14.48 4.43 6.59
CA ALA A 74 14.83 4.48 5.18
C ALA A 74 13.97 5.52 4.47
N THR A 75 14.28 5.75 3.21
CA THR A 75 13.49 6.60 2.33
C THR A 75 13.15 5.83 1.07
N ILE A 76 11.92 5.99 0.59
CA ILE A 76 11.43 5.48 -0.68
C ILE A 76 10.92 6.65 -1.53
N PRO A 77 10.83 6.51 -2.87
CA PRO A 77 10.23 7.55 -3.70
C PRO A 77 8.78 7.83 -3.32
N ALA A 78 8.39 9.09 -3.24
CA ALA A 78 7.00 9.48 -2.96
C ALA A 78 6.01 8.88 -3.99
N ALA A 79 6.45 8.67 -5.23
CA ALA A 79 5.66 7.98 -6.26
C ALA A 79 5.28 6.54 -5.86
N ASP A 80 6.13 5.84 -5.10
CA ASP A 80 5.82 4.49 -4.60
C ASP A 80 4.74 4.54 -3.54
N VAL A 81 4.75 5.57 -2.68
CA VAL A 81 3.69 5.81 -1.70
C VAL A 81 2.36 6.09 -2.41
N GLN A 82 2.36 6.90 -3.48
CA GLN A 82 1.14 7.17 -4.26
C GLN A 82 0.59 5.91 -4.92
N ARG A 83 1.46 5.04 -5.47
CA ARG A 83 1.03 3.74 -6.00
C ARG A 83 0.43 2.84 -4.93
N LEU A 84 1.01 2.84 -3.74
CA LEU A 84 0.47 2.07 -2.61
C LEU A 84 -0.90 2.62 -2.17
N LEU A 85 -1.07 3.95 -2.09
CA LEU A 85 -2.36 4.59 -1.78
C LEU A 85 -3.45 4.22 -2.79
N ALA A 86 -3.11 4.17 -4.08
CA ALA A 86 -4.03 3.72 -5.12
C ALA A 86 -4.49 2.25 -4.90
N ARG A 87 -3.63 1.40 -4.30
CA ARG A 87 -4.04 0.03 -3.92
C ARG A 87 -5.01 0.03 -2.74
N PHE A 88 -4.83 0.91 -1.75
CA PHE A 88 -5.82 1.10 -0.67
C PHE A 88 -7.18 1.51 -1.22
N ASP A 89 -7.21 2.42 -2.18
CA ASP A 89 -8.45 2.86 -2.84
C ASP A 89 -9.10 1.71 -3.63
N ALA A 90 -8.31 0.96 -4.42
CA ALA A 90 -8.79 -0.18 -5.20
C ALA A 90 -9.38 -1.32 -4.35
N VAL A 91 -8.83 -1.54 -3.15
CA VAL A 91 -9.34 -2.51 -2.18
C VAL A 91 -10.59 -2.01 -1.47
N GLY A 92 -10.89 -0.70 -1.55
CA GLY A 92 -11.98 -0.08 -0.78
C GLY A 92 -11.70 -0.11 0.73
N PHE A 93 -10.44 0.09 1.14
CA PHE A 93 -9.96 -0.12 2.50
C PHE A 93 -10.80 0.62 3.57
N ASN A 94 -11.28 1.83 3.26
CA ASN A 94 -12.09 2.62 4.17
C ASN A 94 -13.48 2.02 4.46
N ASN A 95 -13.96 1.10 3.62
CA ASN A 95 -15.27 0.45 3.73
C ASN A 95 -15.20 -0.95 4.38
N LEU A 96 -13.99 -1.42 4.70
CA LEU A 96 -13.81 -2.72 5.35
C LEU A 96 -14.29 -2.69 6.80
N ARG A 97 -14.61 -3.87 7.35
CA ARG A 97 -14.81 -4.01 8.81
C ARG A 97 -13.50 -3.69 9.53
N ASP A 98 -13.61 -3.24 10.78
CA ASP A 98 -12.40 -2.91 11.58
C ASP A 98 -11.66 -4.17 12.05
N GLU A 99 -12.35 -5.31 12.06
CA GLU A 99 -11.79 -6.57 12.51
C GLU A 99 -12.31 -7.76 11.68
N TYR A 100 -11.39 -8.66 11.35
CA TYR A 100 -11.62 -9.97 10.78
C TYR A 100 -10.88 -10.99 11.61
N ARG A 101 -11.62 -11.72 12.46
CA ARG A 101 -11.07 -12.70 13.39
C ARG A 101 -11.74 -14.05 13.18
N ALA A 102 -10.96 -15.05 12.74
CA ALA A 102 -11.42 -16.43 12.66
C ALA A 102 -11.35 -17.12 14.04
N GLN A 103 -12.13 -18.18 14.21
CA GLN A 103 -12.11 -19.05 15.41
C GLN A 103 -10.96 -20.06 15.30
N VAL A 104 -9.73 -19.53 15.29
CA VAL A 104 -8.48 -20.30 15.19
C VAL A 104 -7.50 -19.79 16.22
N THR A 105 -6.47 -20.58 16.51
CA THR A 105 -5.37 -20.23 17.42
C THR A 105 -4.06 -20.14 16.65
N ASP A 106 -3.05 -19.60 17.30
CA ASP A 106 -1.63 -19.73 16.92
C ASP A 106 -1.20 -18.97 15.66
N LEU A 107 -2.07 -18.11 15.11
CA LEU A 107 -1.76 -17.26 13.96
C LEU A 107 -1.19 -15.90 14.38
N PRO A 108 -0.38 -15.27 13.53
CA PRO A 108 0.02 -13.89 13.76
C PRO A 108 -1.17 -12.95 13.53
N THR A 109 -1.22 -11.88 14.32
CA THR A 109 -2.14 -10.77 14.07
C THR A 109 -1.47 -9.77 13.13
N TYR A 110 -2.18 -9.32 12.11
CA TYR A 110 -1.79 -8.18 11.30
C TYR A 110 -2.74 -7.03 11.56
N ILE A 111 -2.19 -5.82 11.65
CA ILE A 111 -2.98 -4.60 11.77
C ILE A 111 -2.49 -3.63 10.71
N VAL A 112 -3.39 -3.24 9.82
CA VAL A 112 -3.12 -2.18 8.85
C VAL A 112 -3.85 -0.93 9.28
N THR A 113 -3.12 0.18 9.37
CA THR A 113 -3.68 1.50 9.67
C THR A 113 -3.36 2.46 8.52
N LEU A 114 -4.37 3.15 8.02
CA LEU A 114 -4.25 4.24 7.07
C LEU A 114 -4.73 5.53 7.74
N GLU A 115 -3.82 6.49 7.89
CA GLU A 115 -4.12 7.87 8.24
C GLU A 115 -4.00 8.72 6.98
N ARG A 116 -5.10 9.36 6.56
CA ARG A 116 -5.17 10.13 5.33
C ARG A 116 -6.25 11.21 5.44
N ASN A 117 -5.89 12.45 5.13
CA ASN A 117 -6.84 13.58 5.13
C ASN A 117 -7.57 13.76 6.47
N GLY A 118 -6.87 13.60 7.58
CA GLY A 118 -7.42 13.72 8.94
C GLY A 118 -8.32 12.57 9.38
N ARG A 119 -8.42 11.51 8.58
CA ARG A 119 -9.16 10.29 8.92
C ARG A 119 -8.21 9.15 9.20
N THR A 120 -8.58 8.30 10.16
CA THR A 120 -7.84 7.07 10.48
C THR A 120 -8.76 5.87 10.28
N LYS A 121 -8.30 4.91 9.47
CA LYS A 121 -8.92 3.59 9.33
C LYS A 121 -7.93 2.53 9.77
N ARG A 122 -8.38 1.62 10.63
CA ARG A 122 -7.61 0.49 11.13
C ARG A 122 -8.37 -0.80 10.85
N VAL A 123 -7.65 -1.80 10.33
CA VAL A 123 -8.20 -3.14 10.05
C VAL A 123 -7.31 -4.18 10.70
N LEU A 124 -7.90 -4.99 11.59
CA LEU A 124 -7.25 -6.13 12.23
C LEU A 124 -7.57 -7.41 11.43
N ASP A 125 -6.52 -8.17 11.13
CA ASP A 125 -6.57 -9.48 10.49
C ASP A 125 -5.97 -10.53 11.44
N TYR A 126 -6.82 -11.45 11.93
CA TYR A 126 -6.42 -12.65 12.65
C TYR A 126 -7.09 -13.87 11.99
N GLY A 127 -6.38 -14.52 11.06
CA GLY A 127 -6.98 -15.55 10.21
C GLY A 127 -8.11 -15.02 9.32
N GLY A 128 -8.04 -13.76 8.93
CA GLY A 128 -9.14 -12.94 8.44
C GLY A 128 -9.82 -13.46 7.19
N THR A 129 -9.13 -14.16 6.29
CA THR A 129 -9.78 -14.78 5.11
C THR A 129 -10.80 -15.83 5.55
N GLY A 130 -10.52 -16.59 6.61
CA GLY A 130 -11.49 -17.48 7.23
C GLY A 130 -12.66 -16.78 7.94
N ALA A 131 -12.55 -15.46 8.19
CA ALA A 131 -13.61 -14.61 8.74
C ALA A 131 -14.26 -13.70 7.68
N GLY A 132 -14.06 -13.98 6.39
CA GLY A 132 -14.64 -13.24 5.28
C GLY A 132 -13.89 -11.95 4.92
N MET A 133 -12.62 -11.82 5.27
CA MET A 133 -11.77 -10.74 4.79
C MET A 133 -11.45 -10.96 3.29
N PRO A 134 -11.58 -9.91 2.45
CA PRO A 134 -11.16 -10.03 1.06
C PRO A 134 -9.67 -10.37 0.92
N GLU A 135 -9.32 -11.29 0.02
CA GLU A 135 -7.92 -11.67 -0.27
C GLU A 135 -7.06 -10.46 -0.68
N ALA A 136 -7.66 -9.46 -1.32
CA ALA A 136 -6.98 -8.23 -1.69
C ALA A 136 -6.38 -7.48 -0.48
N VAL A 137 -6.94 -7.64 0.72
CA VAL A 137 -6.38 -7.05 1.96
C VAL A 137 -5.09 -7.75 2.36
N ARG A 138 -5.02 -9.07 2.23
CA ARG A 138 -3.79 -9.84 2.46
C ARG A 138 -2.71 -9.50 1.44
N ALA A 139 -3.09 -9.35 0.17
CA ALA A 139 -2.18 -8.86 -0.87
C ALA A 139 -1.64 -7.46 -0.54
N LEU A 140 -2.49 -6.56 -0.01
CA LEU A 140 -2.10 -5.21 0.41
C LEU A 140 -1.07 -5.23 1.56
N GLN A 141 -1.20 -6.12 2.55
CA GLN A 141 -0.20 -6.33 3.60
C GLN A 141 1.16 -6.69 3.00
N GLY A 142 1.18 -7.58 2.00
CA GLY A 142 2.38 -7.95 1.25
C GLY A 142 2.96 -6.77 0.46
N GLU A 143 2.12 -5.94 -0.14
CA GLU A 143 2.56 -4.73 -0.87
C GLU A 143 3.18 -3.69 0.04
N ILE A 144 2.63 -3.43 1.23
CA ILE A 144 3.22 -2.54 2.23
C ILE A 144 4.65 -3.00 2.54
N ASN A 145 4.84 -4.30 2.80
CA ASN A 145 6.16 -4.87 3.08
C ASN A 145 7.13 -4.70 1.92
N ARG A 146 6.69 -4.98 0.68
CA ARG A 146 7.53 -4.81 -0.51
C ARG A 146 7.91 -3.36 -0.74
N THR A 147 6.96 -2.44 -0.62
CA THR A 147 7.19 -1.00 -0.82
C THR A 147 8.17 -0.45 0.21
N ALA A 148 8.04 -0.83 1.48
CA ALA A 148 8.97 -0.45 2.54
C ALA A 148 10.30 -1.23 2.48
N ASN A 149 10.39 -2.30 1.65
CA ASN A 149 11.53 -3.22 1.59
C ASN A 149 11.91 -3.78 2.99
N THR A 150 10.90 -4.23 3.75
CA THR A 150 11.10 -4.73 5.11
C THR A 150 11.93 -6.02 5.15
N ALA A 151 12.00 -6.78 4.04
CA ALA A 151 12.74 -8.04 3.95
C ALA A 151 14.20 -7.90 4.43
N ARG A 152 14.85 -6.77 4.15
CA ARG A 152 16.24 -6.46 4.59
C ARG A 152 16.42 -6.45 6.11
N TRP A 153 15.37 -6.17 6.86
CA TRP A 153 15.39 -6.13 8.33
C TRP A 153 14.76 -7.36 8.97
N VAL A 154 13.82 -7.99 8.27
CA VAL A 154 13.04 -9.12 8.81
C VAL A 154 13.73 -10.44 8.53
N LEU A 155 14.30 -10.61 7.32
CA LEU A 155 14.90 -11.87 6.89
C LEU A 155 16.43 -11.87 7.09
N ARG A 156 16.99 -13.01 7.44
CA ARG A 156 18.43 -13.26 7.44
C ARG A 156 18.76 -14.13 6.23
N ASP A 157 19.61 -13.63 5.33
CA ASP A 157 19.97 -14.33 4.08
C ASP A 157 18.73 -14.78 3.26
N GLY A 158 17.69 -13.96 3.27
CA GLY A 158 16.43 -14.24 2.58
C GLY A 158 15.51 -15.25 3.29
N GLN A 159 15.89 -15.73 4.48
CA GLN A 159 15.14 -16.72 5.24
C GLN A 159 14.55 -16.15 6.54
N PRO A 160 13.39 -16.66 7.00
CA PRO A 160 12.84 -16.31 8.31
C PRO A 160 13.81 -16.63 9.45
N VAL A 161 13.88 -15.74 10.43
CA VAL A 161 14.70 -15.91 11.63
C VAL A 161 13.96 -16.78 12.65
N GLN A 162 14.58 -17.87 13.08
CA GLN A 162 14.00 -18.83 14.02
C GLN A 162 14.48 -18.65 15.47
N THR A 163 15.26 -17.61 15.74
CA THR A 163 15.72 -17.28 17.09
C THR A 163 14.96 -16.07 17.62
N ALA A 164 14.57 -16.09 18.90
CA ALA A 164 13.87 -14.97 19.52
C ALA A 164 14.79 -13.76 19.70
N GLU A 165 16.10 -13.97 19.83
CA GLU A 165 17.09 -12.92 19.94
C GLU A 165 17.53 -12.47 18.55
N PRO A 166 17.53 -11.14 18.28
CA PRO A 166 18.10 -10.62 17.06
C PRO A 166 19.61 -10.88 17.03
N GLY A 167 20.11 -11.20 15.85
CA GLY A 167 21.55 -11.28 15.65
C GLY A 167 22.20 -9.93 15.93
N HIS A 168 23.27 -9.93 16.70
CA HIS A 168 24.15 -8.79 16.93
C HIS A 168 25.00 -8.52 15.68
#